data_668984823d9f5ea91fd196f062aaa274
#
_entry.id   668984823d9f5ea91fd196f062aaa274
#
_cell.length_a   1.000
_cell.length_b   1.000
_cell.length_c   1.000
_cell.angle_alpha   90.00
_cell.angle_beta   90.00
_cell.angle_gamma   90.00
#
_symmetry.space_group_name_H-M   'P 1'
#
loop_
_entity.id
_entity.type
_entity.pdbx_description
1 polymer ?
#
loop_
_entity_poly.entity_id
_entity_poly.type
_entity_poly.pdbx_seq_one_letter_code
_entity_poly.pdbx_strand_id
1 'polypeptide(L)'
;MNVYPPFKDKLEILSEDQIFSVLVSFDDLSNRDKFIKKYNRLDIISKFDFIPSILVNLKKEQIFNYESEALIKQIEENQIVYPAMLDVNKILELDDYKKSEISYTGKNVKVGIIDNGINEKIPALSKVSLKKFKLYDVEKPIKENGEISHGTVMASIISNRFEDSDGNYIGIAPNVKIYDFDISNSHQEHSFNDILRVFDKICEEQINLDIIFISLTTKNSSDGKDLLSLACDLLSDKNIIIVCPSGNFGPNYYTIGSPGAAKKVITIGALDKELSISNFSGRGPTLDKRKKPDLCFPGSNILVPITNDLRLNVSGTSVATATGVGVIALIKEYDSNITHDLLMDLFNKSKID
;
A
#
# COMPACT_ATOMS: atom_id res chain seq x y z
N MET A 1 -26.28 -27.46 9.64
CA MET A 1 -25.43 -26.95 10.74
C MET A 1 -25.08 -25.52 10.42
N ASN A 2 -25.43 -24.60 11.31
CA ASN A 2 -25.34 -23.17 11.00
C ASN A 2 -24.06 -22.51 11.51
N VAL A 3 -23.19 -23.22 12.27
CA VAL A 3 -21.89 -22.68 12.70
C VAL A 3 -20.87 -22.89 11.60
N TYR A 4 -20.19 -21.79 11.21
CA TYR A 4 -19.13 -21.81 10.20
C TYR A 4 -18.01 -22.77 10.60
N PRO A 5 -17.62 -23.75 9.74
CA PRO A 5 -16.77 -24.85 10.15
C PRO A 5 -15.46 -24.45 10.83
N PRO A 6 -14.64 -23.50 10.30
CA PRO A 6 -13.41 -23.07 10.98
C PRO A 6 -13.64 -22.48 12.38
N PHE A 7 -14.79 -21.82 12.60
CA PHE A 7 -15.14 -21.30 13.92
C PHE A 7 -15.59 -22.42 14.86
N LYS A 8 -16.29 -23.43 14.33
CA LYS A 8 -16.69 -24.60 15.10
C LYS A 8 -15.49 -25.36 15.65
N ASP A 9 -14.49 -25.63 14.80
CA ASP A 9 -13.25 -26.31 15.21
C ASP A 9 -12.52 -25.52 16.31
N LYS A 10 -12.51 -24.18 16.21
CA LYS A 10 -11.96 -23.30 17.23
C LYS A 10 -12.71 -23.38 18.55
N LEU A 11 -14.05 -23.42 18.52
CA LEU A 11 -14.89 -23.52 19.72
C LEU A 11 -14.64 -24.82 20.48
N GLU A 12 -14.33 -25.94 19.82
CA GLU A 12 -14.08 -27.23 20.47
C GLU A 12 -12.87 -27.19 21.42
N ILE A 13 -11.92 -26.29 21.17
CA ILE A 13 -10.66 -26.18 21.93
C ILE A 13 -10.76 -25.17 23.08
N LEU A 14 -11.70 -24.22 23.02
CA LEU A 14 -11.80 -23.08 23.95
C LEU A 14 -12.70 -23.38 25.15
N SER A 15 -12.54 -22.62 26.25
CA SER A 15 -13.26 -22.83 27.51
C SER A 15 -14.76 -22.52 27.39
N GLU A 16 -15.59 -23.21 28.21
CA GLU A 16 -17.05 -23.08 28.21
C GLU A 16 -17.55 -21.68 28.66
N ASP A 17 -16.83 -21.02 29.56
CA ASP A 17 -17.24 -19.72 30.12
C ASP A 17 -16.89 -18.51 29.26
N GLN A 18 -16.21 -18.71 28.14
CA GLN A 18 -15.77 -17.63 27.26
C GLN A 18 -16.94 -17.02 26.49
N ILE A 19 -16.97 -15.69 26.44
CA ILE A 19 -17.93 -14.92 25.61
C ILE A 19 -17.27 -14.61 24.27
N PHE A 20 -18.01 -14.87 23.20
CA PHE A 20 -17.57 -14.63 21.82
C PHE A 20 -18.42 -13.53 21.21
N SER A 21 -17.77 -12.59 20.53
CA SER A 21 -18.42 -11.66 19.62
C SER A 21 -18.66 -12.37 18.29
N VAL A 22 -19.90 -12.58 17.91
CA VAL A 22 -20.27 -13.37 16.74
C VAL A 22 -21.21 -12.63 15.81
N LEU A 23 -21.08 -12.90 14.52
CA LEU A 23 -21.99 -12.49 13.48
C LEU A 23 -22.99 -13.62 13.24
N VAL A 24 -24.29 -13.32 13.36
CA VAL A 24 -25.38 -14.24 13.03
C VAL A 24 -26.09 -13.70 11.80
N SER A 25 -26.05 -14.44 10.70
CA SER A 25 -26.72 -14.08 9.44
C SER A 25 -28.01 -14.86 9.22
N PHE A 26 -28.91 -14.27 8.44
CA PHE A 26 -30.27 -14.75 8.14
C PHE A 26 -30.46 -14.69 6.61
N ASP A 27 -31.43 -15.44 6.11
CA ASP A 27 -31.79 -15.38 4.69
C ASP A 27 -32.45 -14.07 4.29
N ASP A 28 -33.23 -13.48 5.21
CA ASP A 28 -33.91 -12.20 5.01
C ASP A 28 -34.10 -11.42 6.34
N LEU A 29 -34.50 -10.16 6.22
CA LEU A 29 -34.74 -9.28 7.37
C LEU A 29 -35.89 -9.79 8.27
N SER A 30 -36.92 -10.46 7.71
CA SER A 30 -38.02 -11.00 8.45
C SER A 30 -37.58 -12.12 9.40
N ASN A 31 -36.70 -12.99 8.93
CA ASN A 31 -36.10 -14.07 9.74
C ASN A 31 -35.25 -13.51 10.87
N ARG A 32 -34.43 -12.49 10.56
CA ARG A 32 -33.68 -11.76 11.59
C ARG A 32 -34.56 -11.19 12.68
N ASP A 33 -35.59 -10.48 12.29
CA ASP A 33 -36.49 -9.80 13.26
C ASP A 33 -37.32 -10.80 14.07
N LYS A 34 -37.72 -11.92 13.47
CA LYS A 34 -38.37 -13.04 14.20
C LYS A 34 -37.40 -13.65 15.22
N PHE A 35 -36.15 -13.83 14.84
CA PHE A 35 -35.10 -14.35 15.73
C PHE A 35 -34.87 -13.42 16.92
N ILE A 36 -34.68 -12.12 16.67
CA ILE A 36 -34.53 -11.11 17.73
C ILE A 36 -35.75 -11.10 18.67
N LYS A 37 -36.96 -11.19 18.15
CA LYS A 37 -38.16 -11.24 18.94
C LYS A 37 -38.28 -12.51 19.77
N LYS A 38 -37.85 -13.64 19.20
CA LYS A 38 -37.86 -14.96 19.89
C LYS A 38 -36.89 -14.99 21.06
N TYR A 39 -35.68 -14.38 20.86
CA TYR A 39 -34.60 -14.36 21.82
C TYR A 39 -34.33 -12.93 22.34
N ASN A 40 -35.28 -12.38 23.06
CA ASN A 40 -35.34 -10.98 23.50
C ASN A 40 -34.33 -10.55 24.57
N ARG A 41 -33.45 -11.47 25.02
CA ARG A 41 -32.38 -11.21 26.00
C ARG A 41 -30.97 -11.25 25.38
N LEU A 42 -30.89 -11.19 24.07
CA LEU A 42 -29.60 -11.18 23.40
C LEU A 42 -28.88 -9.84 23.60
N ASP A 43 -27.58 -9.92 23.89
CA ASP A 43 -26.69 -8.76 23.94
C ASP A 43 -26.28 -8.35 22.51
N ILE A 44 -27.24 -7.70 21.80
CA ILE A 44 -27.05 -7.27 20.42
C ILE A 44 -26.24 -5.96 20.38
N ILE A 45 -25.06 -6.02 19.77
CA ILE A 45 -24.16 -4.88 19.60
C ILE A 45 -24.57 -4.05 18.37
N SER A 46 -24.88 -4.73 17.24
CA SER A 46 -25.25 -4.08 15.97
C SER A 46 -26.25 -4.91 15.17
N LYS A 47 -27.05 -4.21 14.34
CA LYS A 47 -27.94 -4.82 13.34
C LYS A 47 -27.58 -4.30 11.96
N PHE A 48 -27.59 -5.18 10.97
CA PHE A 48 -27.23 -4.85 9.60
C PHE A 48 -28.41 -5.14 8.67
N ASP A 49 -28.86 -4.14 7.92
CA ASP A 49 -29.97 -4.27 6.97
C ASP A 49 -29.51 -4.58 5.56
N PHE A 50 -28.32 -4.12 5.19
CA PHE A 50 -27.69 -4.40 3.89
C PHE A 50 -27.47 -5.90 3.68
N ILE A 51 -27.00 -6.58 4.72
CA ILE A 51 -26.91 -8.04 4.81
C ILE A 51 -27.67 -8.45 6.06
N PRO A 52 -28.78 -9.23 5.94
CA PRO A 52 -29.61 -9.58 7.09
C PRO A 52 -28.79 -10.28 8.17
N SER A 53 -28.27 -9.52 9.14
CA SER A 53 -27.42 -10.07 10.19
C SER A 53 -27.42 -9.21 11.46
N ILE A 54 -26.91 -9.80 12.54
CA ILE A 54 -26.65 -9.12 13.81
C ILE A 54 -25.24 -9.44 14.30
N LEU A 55 -24.61 -8.48 14.97
CA LEU A 55 -23.46 -8.69 15.80
C LEU A 55 -23.95 -8.85 17.26
N VAL A 56 -23.57 -9.93 17.93
CA VAL A 56 -24.07 -10.28 19.25
C VAL A 56 -22.99 -10.98 20.08
N ASN A 57 -22.98 -10.76 21.38
CA ASN A 57 -22.14 -11.50 22.32
C ASN A 57 -22.85 -12.78 22.78
N LEU A 58 -22.23 -13.93 22.56
CA LEU A 58 -22.75 -15.25 22.96
C LEU A 58 -21.70 -16.06 23.71
N LYS A 59 -22.16 -16.86 24.68
CA LYS A 59 -21.37 -17.92 25.27
C LYS A 59 -21.31 -19.12 24.33
N LYS A 60 -20.31 -19.96 24.49
CA LYS A 60 -20.12 -21.20 23.71
C LYS A 60 -21.38 -22.07 23.71
N GLU A 61 -22.01 -22.29 24.86
CA GLU A 61 -23.25 -23.05 25.01
C GLU A 61 -24.39 -22.46 24.16
N GLN A 62 -24.53 -21.13 24.13
CA GLN A 62 -25.55 -20.46 23.34
C GLN A 62 -25.31 -20.64 21.83
N ILE A 63 -24.04 -20.60 21.38
CA ILE A 63 -23.70 -20.81 19.98
C ILE A 63 -24.11 -22.20 19.54
N PHE A 64 -23.83 -23.24 20.32
CA PHE A 64 -24.23 -24.61 20.00
C PHE A 64 -25.76 -24.81 20.09
N ASN A 65 -26.44 -24.15 21.03
CA ASN A 65 -27.90 -24.19 21.13
C ASN A 65 -28.59 -23.58 19.89
N TYR A 66 -27.93 -22.61 19.24
CA TYR A 66 -28.44 -21.96 18.02
C TYR A 66 -27.99 -22.68 16.73
N GLU A 67 -27.13 -23.68 16.80
CA GLU A 67 -26.58 -24.40 15.61
C GLU A 67 -27.70 -25.04 14.75
N SER A 68 -28.84 -25.43 15.37
CA SER A 68 -29.95 -26.03 14.69
C SER A 68 -31.16 -25.08 14.52
N GLU A 69 -31.00 -23.81 14.82
CA GLU A 69 -32.08 -22.82 14.71
C GLU A 69 -32.42 -22.54 13.23
N ALA A 70 -33.66 -22.86 12.83
CA ALA A 70 -34.08 -22.78 11.43
C ALA A 70 -34.11 -21.38 10.84
N LEU A 71 -34.15 -20.34 11.69
CA LEU A 71 -34.12 -18.94 11.26
C LEU A 71 -32.73 -18.48 10.89
N ILE A 72 -31.69 -19.14 11.39
CA ILE A 72 -30.29 -18.76 11.21
C ILE A 72 -29.73 -19.42 9.96
N LYS A 73 -29.06 -18.61 9.14
CA LYS A 73 -28.29 -19.08 7.99
C LYS A 73 -26.88 -19.50 8.40
N GLN A 74 -26.17 -18.63 9.14
CA GLN A 74 -24.81 -18.90 9.58
C GLN A 74 -24.47 -18.14 10.87
N ILE A 75 -23.63 -18.77 11.70
CA ILE A 75 -22.98 -18.15 12.87
C ILE A 75 -21.47 -18.22 12.62
N GLU A 76 -20.80 -17.08 12.70
CA GLU A 76 -19.37 -16.98 12.52
C GLU A 76 -18.74 -16.02 13.54
N GLU A 77 -17.46 -16.19 13.79
CA GLU A 77 -16.72 -15.29 14.67
C GLU A 77 -16.65 -13.89 14.04
N ASN A 78 -16.86 -12.86 14.83
CA ASN A 78 -16.50 -11.50 14.45
C ASN A 78 -14.96 -11.41 14.44
N GLN A 79 -14.38 -11.76 13.31
CA GLN A 79 -12.93 -11.81 13.17
C GLN A 79 -12.35 -10.41 13.20
N ILE A 80 -11.22 -10.26 13.90
CA ILE A 80 -10.43 -9.04 13.86
C ILE A 80 -9.80 -8.95 12.47
N VAL A 81 -10.10 -7.87 11.75
CA VAL A 81 -9.47 -7.57 10.47
C VAL A 81 -8.24 -6.70 10.74
N TYR A 82 -7.08 -7.19 10.31
CA TYR A 82 -5.81 -6.49 10.44
C TYR A 82 -5.54 -5.65 9.19
N PRO A 83 -4.79 -4.54 9.31
CA PRO A 83 -4.36 -3.77 8.14
C PRO A 83 -3.53 -4.65 7.20
N ALA A 84 -3.82 -4.61 5.91
CA ALA A 84 -3.10 -5.43 4.91
C ALA A 84 -1.66 -4.96 4.63
N MET A 85 -1.19 -3.84 5.19
CA MET A 85 0.24 -3.56 5.27
C MET A 85 0.99 -4.57 6.13
N LEU A 86 0.34 -5.17 7.11
CA LEU A 86 0.88 -6.32 7.82
C LEU A 86 1.07 -7.51 6.88
N ASP A 87 0.17 -7.67 5.89
CA ASP A 87 0.33 -8.71 4.87
C ASP A 87 1.53 -8.41 3.94
N VAL A 88 1.78 -7.15 3.56
CA VAL A 88 2.97 -6.77 2.79
C VAL A 88 4.25 -7.06 3.58
N ASN A 89 4.31 -6.67 4.84
CA ASN A 89 5.45 -6.95 5.70
C ASN A 89 5.69 -8.45 5.85
N LYS A 90 4.62 -9.24 5.99
CA LYS A 90 4.67 -10.69 6.08
C LYS A 90 5.11 -11.34 4.76
N ILE A 91 4.56 -10.91 3.63
CA ILE A 91 4.95 -11.41 2.29
C ILE A 91 6.43 -11.14 2.01
N LEU A 92 6.94 -9.99 2.45
CA LEU A 92 8.34 -9.61 2.30
C LEU A 92 9.24 -10.10 3.44
N GLU A 93 8.68 -10.89 4.40
CA GLU A 93 9.38 -11.36 5.60
C GLU A 93 9.99 -10.21 6.44
N LEU A 94 9.45 -9.01 6.32
CA LEU A 94 9.95 -7.83 7.02
C LEU A 94 9.70 -7.89 8.54
N ASP A 95 8.70 -8.65 8.99
CA ASP A 95 8.40 -8.79 10.42
C ASP A 95 9.54 -9.52 11.15
N ASP A 96 10.08 -10.60 10.55
CA ASP A 96 11.24 -11.30 11.10
C ASP A 96 12.51 -10.45 10.97
N TYR A 97 12.66 -9.73 9.86
CA TYR A 97 13.75 -8.79 9.66
C TYR A 97 13.74 -7.66 10.71
N LYS A 98 12.58 -7.06 11.01
CA LYS A 98 12.44 -6.01 12.02
C LYS A 98 12.73 -6.47 13.45
N LYS A 99 12.57 -7.77 13.73
CA LYS A 99 12.91 -8.42 15.02
C LYS A 99 14.37 -8.84 15.11
N SER A 100 15.12 -8.79 14.01
CA SER A 100 16.54 -9.15 14.03
C SER A 100 17.37 -8.09 14.76
N GLU A 101 18.53 -8.50 15.30
CA GLU A 101 19.47 -7.57 15.97
C GLU A 101 19.99 -6.47 15.06
N ILE A 102 19.97 -6.71 13.73
CA ILE A 102 20.37 -5.75 12.70
C ILE A 102 19.14 -5.46 11.83
N SER A 103 18.37 -4.44 12.20
CA SER A 103 17.23 -3.99 11.40
C SER A 103 17.49 -2.59 10.82
N TYR A 104 17.48 -2.48 9.51
CA TYR A 104 17.54 -1.21 8.81
C TYR A 104 16.12 -0.61 8.75
N THR A 105 16.03 0.70 8.78
CA THR A 105 14.76 1.44 8.86
C THR A 105 14.67 2.58 7.84
N GLY A 106 15.63 2.67 6.93
CA GLY A 106 15.80 3.77 5.98
C GLY A 106 16.47 5.01 6.62
N LYS A 107 17.19 4.83 7.75
CA LYS A 107 17.84 5.94 8.47
C LYS A 107 18.86 6.64 7.57
N ASN A 108 18.78 7.98 7.56
CA ASN A 108 19.58 8.90 6.73
C ASN A 108 19.34 8.83 5.22
N VAL A 109 18.53 7.90 4.73
CA VAL A 109 18.16 7.83 3.30
C VAL A 109 17.16 8.94 2.97
N LYS A 110 17.41 9.65 1.87
CA LYS A 110 16.61 10.77 1.39
C LYS A 110 15.80 10.34 0.18
N VAL A 111 14.49 10.35 0.31
CA VAL A 111 13.54 9.93 -0.73
C VAL A 111 12.76 11.14 -1.22
N GLY A 112 12.96 11.52 -2.47
CA GLY A 112 12.11 12.49 -3.17
C GLY A 112 10.85 11.80 -3.69
N ILE A 113 9.68 12.34 -3.38
CA ILE A 113 8.39 11.85 -3.91
C ILE A 113 7.81 12.94 -4.81
N ILE A 114 7.63 12.64 -6.09
CA ILE A 114 6.99 13.51 -7.07
C ILE A 114 5.55 13.06 -7.23
N ASP A 115 4.61 13.83 -6.65
CA ASP A 115 3.20 13.47 -6.56
C ASP A 115 2.34 14.73 -6.32
N ASN A 116 1.08 14.58 -5.99
CA ASN A 116 0.15 15.68 -5.69
C ASN A 116 0.20 16.17 -4.23
N GLY A 117 1.37 16.08 -3.60
CA GLY A 117 1.67 16.59 -2.27
C GLY A 117 1.31 15.64 -1.14
N ILE A 118 1.93 15.88 0.03
CA ILE A 118 1.83 15.04 1.23
C ILE A 118 1.24 15.85 2.39
N ASN A 119 0.23 15.29 3.05
CA ASN A 119 -0.34 15.86 4.26
C ASN A 119 0.39 15.30 5.50
N GLU A 120 1.36 16.06 6.02
CA GLU A 120 2.12 15.68 7.22
C GLU A 120 1.31 15.73 8.53
N LYS A 121 0.12 16.36 8.49
CA LYS A 121 -0.72 16.50 9.69
C LYS A 121 -1.46 15.22 10.05
N ILE A 122 -1.50 14.23 9.15
CA ILE A 122 -2.11 12.95 9.48
C ILE A 122 -1.27 12.20 10.52
N PRO A 123 -1.90 11.49 11.47
CA PRO A 123 -1.19 10.76 12.53
C PRO A 123 -0.10 9.82 12.01
N ALA A 124 -0.35 9.12 10.91
CA ALA A 124 0.60 8.18 10.30
C ALA A 124 1.94 8.82 9.90
N LEU A 125 1.96 10.13 9.57
CA LEU A 125 3.13 10.86 9.08
C LEU A 125 3.61 11.97 10.04
N SER A 126 2.94 12.20 11.16
CA SER A 126 3.20 13.31 12.08
C SER A 126 4.62 13.36 12.66
N LYS A 127 5.33 12.21 12.68
CA LYS A 127 6.71 12.10 13.18
C LYS A 127 7.73 11.85 12.06
N VAL A 128 7.31 11.90 10.81
CA VAL A 128 8.18 11.67 9.64
C VAL A 128 8.96 12.95 9.33
N SER A 129 10.26 12.80 9.05
CA SER A 129 11.07 13.93 8.57
C SER A 129 10.67 14.29 7.16
N LEU A 130 10.00 15.42 6.97
CA LEU A 130 9.42 15.83 5.70
C LEU A 130 9.83 17.26 5.34
N LYS A 131 10.35 17.46 4.12
CA LYS A 131 10.65 18.76 3.52
C LYS A 131 9.79 18.96 2.29
N LYS A 132 9.10 20.11 2.18
CA LYS A 132 8.13 20.37 1.11
C LYS A 132 8.66 21.32 0.06
N PHE A 133 8.37 21.02 -1.18
CA PHE A 133 8.63 21.83 -2.35
C PHE A 133 7.36 21.88 -3.20
N LYS A 134 6.77 23.04 -3.32
CA LYS A 134 5.62 23.25 -4.23
C LYS A 134 6.12 23.73 -5.57
N LEU A 135 5.61 23.12 -6.64
CA LEU A 135 5.92 23.54 -8.01
C LEU A 135 5.04 24.73 -8.44
N TYR A 136 3.80 24.73 -7.97
CA TYR A 136 2.81 25.74 -8.27
C TYR A 136 2.28 26.38 -7.01
N ASP A 137 2.09 27.69 -7.03
CA ASP A 137 1.46 28.43 -5.94
C ASP A 137 -0.06 28.42 -6.13
N VAL A 138 -0.62 27.24 -5.98
CA VAL A 138 -2.07 27.03 -6.07
C VAL A 138 -2.61 26.95 -4.65
N GLU A 139 -3.53 27.86 -4.32
CA GLU A 139 -4.39 27.64 -3.16
C GLU A 139 -5.23 26.39 -3.47
N LYS A 140 -4.85 25.25 -2.92
CA LYS A 140 -5.73 24.09 -2.95
C LYS A 140 -7.03 24.53 -2.27
N PRO A 141 -8.20 24.34 -2.90
CA PRO A 141 -9.42 24.39 -2.13
C PRO A 141 -9.24 23.28 -1.07
N ILE A 142 -8.89 23.70 0.13
CA ILE A 142 -8.93 22.82 1.30
C ILE A 142 -10.38 22.46 1.44
N LYS A 143 -10.77 21.33 0.85
CA LYS A 143 -12.04 20.72 1.26
C LYS A 143 -11.87 20.47 2.74
N GLU A 144 -12.69 21.11 3.55
CA GLU A 144 -12.65 21.06 5.02
C GLU A 144 -12.69 19.62 5.59
N ASN A 145 -12.88 18.62 4.75
CA ASN A 145 -12.98 17.19 5.06
C ASN A 145 -11.69 16.40 4.89
N GLY A 146 -10.51 17.05 4.93
CA GLY A 146 -9.23 16.32 5.04
C GLY A 146 -8.99 15.31 3.92
N GLU A 147 -9.13 15.70 2.65
CA GLU A 147 -8.92 14.83 1.50
C GLU A 147 -7.47 14.31 1.52
N ILE A 148 -7.32 12.98 1.61
CA ILE A 148 -6.02 12.32 1.65
C ILE A 148 -5.52 12.23 0.21
N SER A 149 -4.43 12.96 -0.10
CA SER A 149 -3.82 12.95 -1.43
C SER A 149 -3.16 11.60 -1.74
N HIS A 150 -2.99 11.29 -3.02
CA HIS A 150 -2.27 10.11 -3.47
C HIS A 150 -0.83 10.08 -2.88
N GLY A 151 -0.10 11.20 -2.94
CA GLY A 151 1.23 11.31 -2.35
C GLY A 151 1.26 11.02 -0.84
N THR A 152 0.19 11.40 -0.11
CA THR A 152 0.06 11.05 1.32
C THR A 152 -0.04 9.55 1.53
N VAL A 153 -0.80 8.84 0.69
CA VAL A 153 -0.90 7.38 0.76
C VAL A 153 0.45 6.72 0.44
N MET A 154 1.13 7.19 -0.61
CA MET A 154 2.45 6.68 -1.00
C MET A 154 3.48 6.86 0.12
N ALA A 155 3.54 8.07 0.71
CA ALA A 155 4.40 8.34 1.85
C ALA A 155 4.07 7.46 3.06
N SER A 156 2.78 7.16 3.29
CA SER A 156 2.35 6.28 4.38
C SER A 156 2.77 4.82 4.16
N ILE A 157 2.82 4.33 2.94
CA ILE A 157 3.35 2.99 2.64
C ILE A 157 4.84 2.94 2.97
N ILE A 158 5.60 3.95 2.59
CA ILE A 158 7.06 4.00 2.80
C ILE A 158 7.39 4.18 4.28
N SER A 159 6.77 5.15 4.97
CA SER A 159 7.31 5.69 6.23
C SER A 159 6.31 5.83 7.37
N ASN A 160 5.20 5.10 7.35
CA ASN A 160 4.19 5.14 8.42
C ASN A 160 4.79 4.88 9.80
N ARG A 161 4.51 5.76 10.75
CA ARG A 161 5.00 5.71 12.14
C ARG A 161 3.99 5.14 13.14
N PHE A 162 2.89 4.54 12.67
CA PHE A 162 2.09 3.69 13.55
C PHE A 162 2.86 2.42 13.90
N GLU A 163 2.65 1.95 15.11
CA GLU A 163 3.23 0.73 15.63
C GLU A 163 2.19 -0.41 15.54
N ASP A 164 2.65 -1.60 15.24
CA ASP A 164 1.87 -2.83 15.33
C ASP A 164 1.77 -3.31 16.79
N SER A 165 1.16 -4.48 17.02
CA SER A 165 1.03 -5.08 18.36
C SER A 165 2.37 -5.40 19.01
N ASP A 166 3.43 -5.55 18.25
CA ASP A 166 4.78 -5.89 18.71
C ASP A 166 5.66 -4.64 18.88
N GLY A 167 5.12 -3.43 18.63
CA GLY A 167 5.83 -2.17 18.76
C GLY A 167 6.71 -1.79 17.56
N ASN A 168 6.57 -2.49 16.40
CA ASN A 168 7.28 -2.15 15.19
C ASN A 168 6.49 -1.14 14.36
N TYR A 169 7.19 -0.23 13.69
CA TYR A 169 6.54 0.68 12.76
C TYR A 169 5.96 -0.05 11.54
N ILE A 170 4.74 0.33 11.14
CA ILE A 170 4.03 -0.28 10.00
C ILE A 170 4.71 0.06 8.68
N GLY A 171 5.23 1.28 8.51
CA GLY A 171 5.97 1.68 7.30
C GLY A 171 7.18 0.79 7.04
N ILE A 172 7.50 0.58 5.77
CA ILE A 172 8.60 -0.30 5.34
C ILE A 172 9.94 0.29 5.76
N ALA A 173 10.14 1.59 5.50
CA ALA A 173 11.33 2.34 5.85
C ALA A 173 10.96 3.58 6.69
N PRO A 174 10.57 3.41 7.97
CA PRO A 174 9.96 4.47 8.77
C PRO A 174 10.90 5.64 9.08
N ASN A 175 12.21 5.49 8.95
CA ASN A 175 13.20 6.51 9.29
C ASN A 175 13.79 7.26 8.09
N VAL A 176 13.23 7.09 6.88
CA VAL A 176 13.62 7.90 5.73
C VAL A 176 13.33 9.38 5.93
N LYS A 177 14.07 10.22 5.23
CA LYS A 177 13.78 11.65 5.09
C LYS A 177 13.04 11.87 3.78
N ILE A 178 11.79 12.31 3.85
CA ILE A 178 10.96 12.55 2.67
C ILE A 178 11.13 13.99 2.17
N TYR A 179 11.30 14.13 0.88
CA TYR A 179 11.26 15.38 0.13
C TYR A 179 10.02 15.35 -0.76
N ASP A 180 8.99 16.09 -0.38
CA ASP A 180 7.70 16.19 -1.06
C ASP A 180 7.78 17.20 -2.19
N PHE A 181 7.84 16.74 -3.42
CA PHE A 181 7.74 17.57 -4.62
C PHE A 181 6.29 17.61 -5.08
N ASP A 182 5.53 18.53 -4.52
CA ASP A 182 4.12 18.74 -4.82
C ASP A 182 3.95 19.42 -6.18
N ILE A 183 3.49 18.63 -7.17
CA ILE A 183 3.21 19.10 -8.54
C ILE A 183 1.74 19.34 -8.77
N SER A 184 0.90 19.35 -7.74
CA SER A 184 -0.53 19.64 -7.90
C SER A 184 -0.75 21.01 -8.51
N ASN A 185 -1.64 21.06 -9.51
CA ASN A 185 -2.05 22.25 -10.22
C ASN A 185 -3.59 22.40 -10.22
N SER A 186 -4.10 23.53 -10.71
CA SER A 186 -5.54 23.81 -10.76
C SER A 186 -6.32 22.88 -11.70
N HIS A 187 -5.65 22.25 -12.67
CA HIS A 187 -6.28 21.40 -13.68
C HIS A 187 -6.28 19.92 -13.30
N GLN A 188 -5.57 19.53 -12.24
CA GLN A 188 -5.39 18.14 -11.81
C GLN A 188 -4.79 17.21 -12.89
N GLU A 189 -4.21 17.78 -13.93
CA GLU A 189 -3.49 17.07 -14.98
C GLU A 189 -2.00 17.36 -14.85
N HIS A 190 -1.20 16.32 -14.96
CA HIS A 190 0.26 16.41 -14.89
C HIS A 190 0.89 16.05 -16.21
N SER A 191 1.97 16.73 -16.54
CA SER A 191 2.70 16.57 -17.78
C SER A 191 4.19 16.33 -17.55
N PHE A 192 4.91 16.03 -18.61
CA PHE A 192 6.38 15.96 -18.57
C PHE A 192 7.01 17.25 -18.05
N ASN A 193 6.44 18.41 -18.43
CA ASN A 193 6.89 19.71 -17.96
C ASN A 193 6.95 19.81 -16.43
N ASP A 194 5.95 19.26 -15.73
CA ASP A 194 5.90 19.34 -14.27
C ASP A 194 7.05 18.55 -13.63
N ILE A 195 7.32 17.35 -14.15
CA ILE A 195 8.40 16.51 -13.65
C ILE A 195 9.76 17.10 -13.99
N LEU A 196 9.95 17.59 -15.22
CA LEU A 196 11.20 18.22 -15.66
C LEU A 196 11.50 19.48 -14.84
N ARG A 197 10.51 20.30 -14.49
CA ARG A 197 10.69 21.46 -13.59
C ARG A 197 11.10 21.05 -12.18
N VAL A 198 10.63 19.90 -11.68
CA VAL A 198 11.13 19.35 -10.41
C VAL A 198 12.60 18.96 -10.54
N PHE A 199 13.00 18.36 -11.67
CA PHE A 199 14.40 18.01 -11.91
C PHE A 199 15.30 19.25 -12.00
N ASP A 200 14.86 20.31 -12.68
CA ASP A 200 15.56 21.59 -12.69
C ASP A 200 15.75 22.13 -11.27
N LYS A 201 14.68 22.15 -10.47
CA LYS A 201 14.73 22.59 -9.07
C LYS A 201 15.70 21.76 -8.23
N ILE A 202 15.71 20.43 -8.39
CA ILE A 202 16.65 19.54 -7.69
C ILE A 202 18.09 19.91 -8.04
N CYS A 203 18.36 20.20 -9.31
CA CYS A 203 19.70 20.56 -9.80
C CYS A 203 20.11 21.98 -9.35
N GLU A 204 19.24 22.98 -9.51
CA GLU A 204 19.48 24.37 -9.15
C GLU A 204 19.73 24.56 -7.66
N GLU A 205 18.89 23.94 -6.81
CA GLU A 205 19.02 24.00 -5.35
C GLU A 205 20.02 22.98 -4.79
N GLN A 206 20.66 22.19 -5.65
CA GLN A 206 21.61 21.14 -5.27
C GLN A 206 21.04 20.19 -4.20
N ILE A 207 19.77 19.79 -4.36
CA ILE A 207 19.09 18.92 -3.43
C ILE A 207 19.67 17.50 -3.55
N ASN A 208 20.40 17.08 -2.53
CA ASN A 208 20.99 15.76 -2.49
C ASN A 208 19.93 14.72 -2.10
N LEU A 209 19.56 13.84 -3.04
CA LEU A 209 18.62 12.73 -2.87
C LEU A 209 19.31 11.40 -3.16
N ASP A 210 18.88 10.36 -2.46
CA ASP A 210 19.33 8.99 -2.70
C ASP A 210 18.37 8.26 -3.67
N ILE A 211 17.07 8.53 -3.52
CA ILE A 211 16.00 7.90 -4.30
C ILE A 211 15.03 8.98 -4.77
N ILE A 212 14.57 8.90 -6.02
CA ILE A 212 13.40 9.65 -6.50
C ILE A 212 12.31 8.66 -6.90
N PHE A 213 11.17 8.78 -6.26
CA PHE A 213 9.94 8.09 -6.60
C PHE A 213 9.06 9.02 -7.46
N ILE A 214 8.90 8.67 -8.73
CA ILE A 214 7.97 9.32 -9.64
C ILE A 214 6.69 8.47 -9.66
N SER A 215 5.62 8.94 -9.03
CA SER A 215 4.39 8.14 -8.88
C SER A 215 3.51 8.10 -10.14
N LEU A 216 3.96 8.71 -11.22
CA LEU A 216 3.22 8.98 -12.46
C LEU A 216 3.85 8.24 -13.64
N THR A 217 2.99 7.92 -14.62
CA THR A 217 3.41 7.33 -15.90
C THR A 217 2.44 7.69 -17.01
N THR A 218 2.91 7.71 -18.26
CA THR A 218 2.03 7.92 -19.42
C THR A 218 1.22 6.67 -19.74
N LYS A 219 0.05 6.89 -20.34
CA LYS A 219 -0.78 5.80 -20.89
C LYS A 219 -0.15 5.17 -22.13
N ASN A 220 0.47 5.99 -22.98
CA ASN A 220 1.08 5.53 -24.21
C ASN A 220 2.40 4.83 -23.90
N SER A 221 2.62 3.70 -24.56
CA SER A 221 3.88 2.95 -24.48
C SER A 221 5.04 3.80 -24.98
N SER A 222 6.23 3.57 -24.40
CA SER A 222 7.45 4.30 -24.78
C SER A 222 8.59 3.35 -25.15
N ASP A 223 9.53 3.83 -25.94
CA ASP A 223 10.83 3.18 -26.21
C ASP A 223 11.94 3.69 -25.27
N GLY A 224 11.60 4.61 -24.34
CA GLY A 224 12.53 5.19 -23.39
C GLY A 224 13.47 6.24 -24.00
N LYS A 225 13.14 6.81 -25.18
CA LYS A 225 13.92 7.86 -25.82
C LYS A 225 13.22 9.23 -25.80
N ASP A 226 12.05 9.29 -25.19
CA ASP A 226 11.38 10.57 -24.91
C ASP A 226 12.17 11.39 -23.89
N LEU A 227 11.95 12.71 -23.89
CA LEU A 227 12.74 13.64 -23.09
C LEU A 227 12.71 13.33 -21.58
N LEU A 228 11.55 12.91 -21.05
CA LEU A 228 11.43 12.57 -19.63
C LEU A 228 12.24 11.31 -19.29
N SER A 229 12.19 10.29 -20.14
CA SER A 229 12.98 9.06 -19.97
C SER A 229 14.48 9.37 -19.99
N LEU A 230 14.94 10.20 -20.93
CA LEU A 230 16.35 10.63 -21.01
C LEU A 230 16.76 11.47 -19.80
N ALA A 231 15.89 12.35 -19.29
CA ALA A 231 16.17 13.14 -18.10
C ALA A 231 16.30 12.25 -16.85
N CYS A 232 15.48 11.21 -16.73
CA CYS A 232 15.62 10.22 -15.66
C CYS A 232 16.97 9.47 -15.74
N ASP A 233 17.38 9.05 -16.94
CA ASP A 233 18.66 8.37 -17.15
C ASP A 233 19.84 9.30 -16.75
N LEU A 234 19.78 10.60 -17.09
CA LEU A 234 20.79 11.59 -16.68
C LEU A 234 20.87 11.80 -15.16
N LEU A 235 19.75 11.80 -14.45
CA LEU A 235 19.77 11.88 -12.99
C LEU A 235 20.28 10.60 -12.35
N SER A 236 19.98 9.44 -12.92
CA SER A 236 20.52 8.17 -12.47
C SER A 236 22.03 8.12 -12.61
N ASP A 237 22.61 8.76 -13.64
CA ASP A 237 24.06 8.92 -13.81
C ASP A 237 24.73 9.77 -12.71
N LYS A 238 23.93 10.52 -11.95
CA LYS A 238 24.39 11.24 -10.75
C LYS A 238 24.24 10.42 -9.46
N ASN A 239 24.08 9.10 -9.56
CA ASN A 239 23.87 8.16 -8.46
C ASN A 239 22.55 8.34 -7.69
N ILE A 240 21.53 8.90 -8.34
CA ILE A 240 20.18 8.96 -7.79
C ILE A 240 19.40 7.77 -8.33
N ILE A 241 18.84 6.95 -7.45
CA ILE A 241 18.03 5.79 -7.86
C ILE A 241 16.62 6.29 -8.23
N ILE A 242 16.25 6.18 -9.50
CA ILE A 242 14.91 6.57 -9.98
C ILE A 242 14.01 5.36 -10.01
N VAL A 243 12.85 5.46 -9.37
CA VAL A 243 11.85 4.37 -9.29
C VAL A 243 10.50 4.88 -9.74
N CYS A 244 9.82 4.11 -10.59
CA CYS A 244 8.48 4.49 -11.06
C CYS A 244 7.58 3.27 -11.33
N PRO A 245 6.25 3.48 -11.40
CA PRO A 245 5.30 2.41 -11.69
C PRO A 245 5.33 2.00 -13.16
N SER A 246 4.99 0.74 -13.42
CA SER A 246 4.81 0.21 -14.77
C SER A 246 3.55 0.73 -15.48
N GLY A 247 2.64 1.38 -14.71
CA GLY A 247 1.34 1.85 -15.19
C GLY A 247 0.20 0.87 -14.89
N ASN A 248 -1.02 1.40 -14.91
CA ASN A 248 -2.24 0.64 -14.61
C ASN A 248 -3.06 0.35 -15.89
N PHE A 249 -2.36 0.02 -16.98
CA PHE A 249 -2.94 -0.15 -18.32
C PHE A 249 -2.85 -1.59 -18.85
N GLY A 250 -2.56 -2.57 -17.96
CA GLY A 250 -2.62 -3.99 -18.24
C GLY A 250 -4.05 -4.47 -18.58
N PRO A 251 -4.24 -5.75 -18.89
CA PRO A 251 -3.26 -6.84 -18.89
C PRO A 251 -2.49 -7.02 -20.21
N ASN A 252 -2.72 -6.18 -21.21
CA ASN A 252 -2.07 -6.32 -22.50
C ASN A 252 -0.56 -6.06 -22.42
N TYR A 253 0.18 -6.68 -23.34
CA TYR A 253 1.61 -6.37 -23.54
C TYR A 253 1.82 -4.98 -24.15
N TYR A 254 3.05 -4.48 -24.10
CA TYR A 254 3.41 -3.16 -24.60
C TYR A 254 2.63 -2.02 -23.92
N THR A 255 2.50 -2.06 -22.59
CA THR A 255 1.81 -1.03 -21.81
C THR A 255 2.73 -0.27 -20.85
N ILE A 256 4.05 -0.38 -21.05
CA ILE A 256 5.03 0.39 -20.28
C ILE A 256 5.18 1.77 -20.90
N GLY A 257 4.75 2.79 -20.16
CA GLY A 257 4.85 4.19 -20.56
C GLY A 257 6.15 4.87 -20.07
N SER A 258 6.27 6.17 -20.32
CA SER A 258 7.32 7.02 -19.77
C SER A 258 6.94 7.49 -18.35
N PRO A 259 7.91 7.59 -17.40
CA PRO A 259 9.33 7.30 -17.54
C PRO A 259 9.71 5.82 -17.34
N GLY A 260 8.75 4.90 -17.12
CA GLY A 260 8.98 3.48 -16.89
C GLY A 260 9.78 2.76 -17.98
N ALA A 261 9.74 3.26 -19.21
CA ALA A 261 10.52 2.74 -20.30
C ALA A 261 11.98 3.23 -20.32
N ALA A 262 12.40 4.15 -19.47
CA ALA A 262 13.78 4.61 -19.38
C ALA A 262 14.74 3.46 -19.04
N LYS A 263 16.01 3.58 -19.42
CA LYS A 263 16.99 2.49 -19.27
C LYS A 263 17.45 2.33 -17.82
N LYS A 264 17.64 3.45 -17.12
CA LYS A 264 18.18 3.50 -15.76
C LYS A 264 17.13 3.82 -14.70
N VAL A 265 15.86 3.60 -15.01
CA VAL A 265 14.75 3.68 -14.07
C VAL A 265 14.39 2.26 -13.61
N ILE A 266 14.23 2.05 -12.33
CA ILE A 266 13.67 0.80 -11.79
C ILE A 266 12.15 0.88 -11.91
N THR A 267 11.59 0.05 -12.79
CA THR A 267 10.16 0.04 -13.10
C THR A 267 9.49 -1.10 -12.35
N ILE A 268 8.46 -0.77 -11.57
CA ILE A 268 7.81 -1.71 -10.66
C ILE A 268 6.39 -2.02 -11.12
N GLY A 269 6.10 -3.32 -11.27
CA GLY A 269 4.78 -3.89 -11.48
C GLY A 269 4.10 -4.28 -10.18
N ALA A 270 2.79 -4.51 -10.24
CA ALA A 270 1.98 -4.87 -9.09
C ALA A 270 1.65 -6.36 -9.04
N LEU A 271 1.82 -6.96 -7.87
CA LEU A 271 1.34 -8.30 -7.52
C LEU A 271 0.05 -8.21 -6.70
N ASP A 272 -0.78 -9.21 -6.81
CA ASP A 272 -1.89 -9.47 -5.90
C ASP A 272 -1.42 -10.31 -4.68
N LYS A 273 -2.35 -10.66 -3.80
CA LYS A 273 -2.05 -11.44 -2.59
C LYS A 273 -1.68 -12.90 -2.86
N GLU A 274 -2.01 -13.41 -4.04
CA GLU A 274 -1.60 -14.74 -4.53
C GLU A 274 -0.22 -14.70 -5.21
N LEU A 275 0.49 -13.57 -5.16
CA LEU A 275 1.76 -13.29 -5.84
C LEU A 275 1.67 -13.39 -7.37
N SER A 276 0.48 -13.30 -7.93
CA SER A 276 0.27 -13.21 -9.37
C SER A 276 0.33 -11.76 -9.84
N ILE A 277 0.73 -11.56 -11.10
CA ILE A 277 0.76 -10.20 -11.67
C ILE A 277 -0.66 -9.67 -11.79
N SER A 278 -0.96 -8.57 -11.11
CA SER A 278 -2.28 -7.93 -11.13
C SER A 278 -2.73 -7.60 -12.56
N ASN A 279 -4.03 -7.80 -12.85
CA ASN A 279 -4.56 -7.58 -14.21
C ASN A 279 -4.36 -6.15 -14.72
N PHE A 280 -4.39 -5.16 -13.84
CA PHE A 280 -4.15 -3.77 -14.21
C PHE A 280 -2.67 -3.45 -14.43
N SER A 281 -1.74 -4.26 -13.88
CA SER A 281 -0.30 -3.96 -13.94
C SER A 281 0.20 -3.86 -15.37
N GLY A 282 0.91 -2.77 -15.67
CA GLY A 282 1.56 -2.58 -16.97
C GLY A 282 2.55 -3.70 -17.25
N ARG A 283 2.56 -4.15 -18.51
CA ARG A 283 3.36 -5.29 -18.99
C ARG A 283 4.20 -4.90 -20.19
N GLY A 284 5.45 -5.31 -20.12
CA GLY A 284 6.39 -5.18 -21.25
C GLY A 284 6.08 -6.11 -22.43
N PRO A 285 7.01 -6.18 -23.38
CA PRO A 285 8.23 -5.38 -23.43
C PRO A 285 7.96 -3.89 -23.73
N THR A 286 8.98 -3.04 -23.59
CA THR A 286 8.96 -1.66 -24.11
C THR A 286 8.87 -1.67 -25.64
N LEU A 287 8.59 -0.52 -26.27
CA LEU A 287 8.51 -0.46 -27.75
C LEU A 287 9.84 -0.83 -28.43
N ASP A 288 10.98 -0.60 -27.78
CA ASP A 288 12.31 -1.07 -28.23
C ASP A 288 12.66 -2.48 -27.73
N LYS A 289 11.65 -3.26 -27.27
CA LYS A 289 11.72 -4.68 -26.91
C LYS A 289 12.54 -5.03 -25.67
N ARG A 290 12.87 -4.07 -24.81
CA ARG A 290 13.48 -4.37 -23.50
C ARG A 290 12.44 -4.98 -22.56
N LYS A 291 12.94 -5.89 -21.69
CA LYS A 291 12.12 -6.49 -20.63
C LYS A 291 11.84 -5.45 -19.55
N LYS A 292 10.55 -5.21 -19.27
CA LYS A 292 10.00 -4.38 -18.18
C LYS A 292 8.66 -4.98 -17.74
N PRO A 293 8.16 -4.77 -16.52
CA PRO A 293 8.86 -4.11 -15.42
C PRO A 293 10.09 -4.89 -14.98
N ASP A 294 10.99 -4.24 -14.23
CA ASP A 294 12.21 -4.87 -13.71
C ASP A 294 11.89 -5.76 -12.52
N LEU A 295 10.99 -5.30 -11.66
CA LEU A 295 10.57 -5.95 -10.43
C LEU A 295 9.05 -5.86 -10.28
N CYS A 296 8.50 -6.71 -9.40
CA CYS A 296 7.10 -6.62 -8.97
C CYS A 296 7.03 -6.69 -7.44
N PHE A 297 6.13 -5.89 -6.87
CA PHE A 297 5.84 -5.88 -5.43
C PHE A 297 4.34 -5.93 -5.19
N PRO A 298 3.88 -6.28 -3.96
CA PRO A 298 2.46 -6.21 -3.61
C PRO A 298 1.86 -4.83 -3.89
N GLY A 299 0.76 -4.79 -4.64
CA GLY A 299 0.12 -3.55 -5.07
C GLY A 299 -1.38 -3.66 -5.29
N SER A 300 -2.02 -4.79 -4.90
CA SER A 300 -3.47 -4.98 -5.00
C SER A 300 -4.11 -5.14 -3.63
N ASN A 301 -5.17 -4.37 -3.39
CA ASN A 301 -5.95 -4.42 -2.14
C ASN A 301 -5.11 -4.18 -0.88
N ILE A 302 -4.15 -3.27 -0.95
CA ILE A 302 -3.28 -2.91 0.17
C ILE A 302 -4.03 -1.96 1.11
N LEU A 303 -4.11 -2.33 2.38
CA LEU A 303 -4.77 -1.55 3.41
C LEU A 303 -3.77 -0.63 4.11
N VAL A 304 -3.88 0.66 3.88
CA VAL A 304 -2.95 1.68 4.40
C VAL A 304 -3.59 2.42 5.58
N PRO A 305 -3.07 2.27 6.81
CA PRO A 305 -3.53 3.05 7.95
C PRO A 305 -3.13 4.52 7.80
N ILE A 306 -4.09 5.41 7.99
CA ILE A 306 -3.93 6.87 7.88
C ILE A 306 -4.12 7.54 9.22
N THR A 307 -5.17 7.15 9.95
CA THR A 307 -5.44 7.52 11.35
C THR A 307 -5.72 6.27 12.17
N ASN A 308 -5.97 6.41 13.47
CA ASN A 308 -6.32 5.27 14.31
C ASN A 308 -7.58 4.54 13.81
N ASP A 309 -8.53 5.30 13.23
CA ASP A 309 -9.84 4.79 12.82
C ASP A 309 -10.00 4.68 11.30
N LEU A 310 -9.12 5.31 10.51
CA LEU A 310 -9.21 5.33 9.05
C LEU A 310 -8.10 4.50 8.42
N ARG A 311 -8.52 3.52 7.63
CA ARG A 311 -7.67 2.73 6.74
C ARG A 311 -8.19 2.83 5.33
N LEU A 312 -7.30 3.02 4.37
CA LEU A 312 -7.65 3.06 2.94
C LEU A 312 -7.24 1.75 2.29
N ASN A 313 -8.17 1.12 1.57
CA ASN A 313 -7.86 0.00 0.70
C ASN A 313 -7.48 0.54 -0.68
N VAL A 314 -6.24 0.35 -1.09
CA VAL A 314 -5.69 0.92 -2.31
C VAL A 314 -5.09 -0.15 -3.22
N SER A 315 -5.18 0.09 -4.53
CA SER A 315 -4.57 -0.77 -5.55
C SER A 315 -3.94 0.08 -6.63
N GLY A 316 -2.78 -0.32 -7.10
CA GLY A 316 -2.07 0.37 -8.17
C GLY A 316 -0.61 -0.03 -8.26
N THR A 317 -0.01 0.18 -9.43
CA THR A 317 1.43 0.02 -9.58
C THR A 317 2.21 1.10 -8.82
N SER A 318 1.61 2.26 -8.53
CA SER A 318 2.17 3.26 -7.61
C SER A 318 2.27 2.74 -6.18
N VAL A 319 1.29 1.95 -5.72
CA VAL A 319 1.28 1.28 -4.40
C VAL A 319 2.42 0.26 -4.31
N ALA A 320 2.56 -0.59 -5.34
CA ALA A 320 3.68 -1.54 -5.46
C ALA A 320 5.03 -0.81 -5.50
N THR A 321 5.09 0.34 -6.21
CA THR A 321 6.31 1.14 -6.30
C THR A 321 6.68 1.76 -4.96
N ALA A 322 5.74 2.28 -4.20
CA ALA A 322 5.99 2.77 -2.85
C ALA A 322 6.56 1.67 -1.93
N THR A 323 6.03 0.43 -2.05
CA THR A 323 6.57 -0.75 -1.37
C THR A 323 8.02 -1.00 -1.77
N GLY A 324 8.31 -1.02 -3.07
CA GLY A 324 9.68 -1.19 -3.60
C GLY A 324 10.64 -0.09 -3.18
N VAL A 325 10.20 1.17 -3.17
CA VAL A 325 10.98 2.32 -2.67
C VAL A 325 11.37 2.13 -1.20
N GLY A 326 10.43 1.66 -0.37
CA GLY A 326 10.73 1.32 1.02
C GLY A 326 11.84 0.27 1.12
N VAL A 327 11.75 -0.84 0.38
CA VAL A 327 12.78 -1.90 0.34
C VAL A 327 14.12 -1.36 -0.15
N ILE A 328 14.14 -0.60 -1.25
CA ILE A 328 15.36 0.01 -1.77
C ILE A 328 15.99 0.97 -0.75
N ALA A 329 15.18 1.68 0.06
CA ALA A 329 15.69 2.54 1.11
C ALA A 329 16.36 1.75 2.25
N LEU A 330 15.86 0.55 2.60
CA LEU A 330 16.54 -0.33 3.56
C LEU A 330 17.90 -0.79 3.01
N ILE A 331 17.96 -1.18 1.73
CA ILE A 331 19.21 -1.58 1.06
C ILE A 331 20.18 -0.40 1.01
N LYS A 332 19.70 0.82 0.72
CA LYS A 332 20.52 2.04 0.66
C LYS A 332 21.09 2.45 2.04
N GLU A 333 20.37 2.17 3.13
CA GLU A 333 20.90 2.32 4.49
C GLU A 333 22.02 1.33 4.77
N TYR A 334 21.88 0.06 4.31
CA TYR A 334 22.88 -0.98 4.43
C TYR A 334 24.16 -0.65 3.64
N ASP A 335 24.00 -0.28 2.37
CA ASP A 335 25.08 0.12 1.49
C ASP A 335 24.79 1.49 0.85
N SER A 336 25.36 2.53 1.42
CA SER A 336 25.18 3.90 0.93
C SER A 336 25.73 4.14 -0.49
N ASN A 337 26.59 3.26 -0.99
CA ASN A 337 27.20 3.35 -2.32
C ASN A 337 26.40 2.57 -3.38
N ILE A 338 25.32 1.88 -2.99
CA ILE A 338 24.51 1.11 -3.93
C ILE A 338 23.96 2.03 -5.03
N THR A 339 24.15 1.65 -6.28
CA THR A 339 23.70 2.35 -7.48
C THR A 339 22.56 1.58 -8.15
N HIS A 340 21.94 2.16 -9.20
CA HIS A 340 20.99 1.46 -10.04
C HIS A 340 21.53 0.10 -10.52
N ASP A 341 22.72 0.08 -11.11
CA ASP A 341 23.29 -1.14 -11.72
C ASP A 341 23.58 -2.22 -10.67
N LEU A 342 24.13 -1.83 -9.51
CA LEU A 342 24.38 -2.77 -8.42
C LEU A 342 23.08 -3.33 -7.83
N LEU A 343 22.02 -2.52 -7.72
CA LEU A 343 20.70 -2.99 -7.31
C LEU A 343 20.13 -3.99 -8.32
N MET A 344 20.22 -3.68 -9.62
CA MET A 344 19.73 -4.58 -10.65
C MET A 344 20.50 -5.90 -10.68
N ASP A 345 21.79 -5.87 -10.45
CA ASP A 345 22.62 -7.08 -10.30
C ASP A 345 22.20 -7.90 -9.06
N LEU A 346 21.96 -7.24 -7.93
CA LEU A 346 21.49 -7.88 -6.70
C LEU A 346 20.16 -8.58 -6.93
N PHE A 347 19.16 -7.87 -7.49
CA PHE A 347 17.85 -8.43 -7.75
C PHE A 347 17.86 -9.53 -8.81
N ASN A 348 18.72 -9.44 -9.82
CA ASN A 348 18.86 -10.51 -10.81
C ASN A 348 19.48 -11.79 -10.23
N LYS A 349 20.37 -11.67 -9.25
CA LYS A 349 20.99 -12.83 -8.55
C LYS A 349 20.02 -13.46 -7.54
N SER A 350 19.07 -12.70 -6.99
CA SER A 350 18.09 -13.19 -6.00
C SER A 350 16.80 -13.73 -6.63
N LYS A 351 16.68 -13.76 -7.97
CA LYS A 351 15.53 -14.38 -8.62
C LYS A 351 15.53 -15.88 -8.31
N ILE A 352 14.51 -16.31 -7.60
CA ILE A 352 14.13 -17.71 -7.51
C ILE A 352 13.34 -18.01 -8.79
N ASP A 353 13.78 -19.00 -9.56
CA ASP A 353 13.11 -19.46 -10.80
C ASP A 353 11.71 -19.99 -10.54
#